data_1ff72ddce7a34ef89dd9a18151ca2ec8
#
_entry.id   1ff72ddce7a34ef89dd9a18151ca2ec8
#
_cell.length_a   1.000
_cell.length_b   1.000
_cell.length_c   1.000
_cell.angle_alpha   90.00
_cell.angle_beta   90.00
_cell.angle_gamma   90.00
#
_symmetry.space_group_name_H-M   'P 1'
#
loop_
_entity.id
_entity.type
_entity.pdbx_description
1 polymer ?
#
loop_
_entity_poly.entity_id
_entity_poly.type
_entity_poly.pdbx_seq_one_letter_code
_entity_poly.pdbx_strand_id
1 'polypeptide(L)'
;MLHVRNAYKEVFDIIKEFNLVSVIFHCFSGGPQEAEIILQRENYYISFSGTITYKNDALIRAAKLVPPEKILIETDAPYLTPSLEKGRNEPAYVRHVLKKISDIKKIDYEELAKITYENTLKAFGISENS
;
A
#
# COMPACT_ATOMS: atom_id res chain seq x y z
N MET A 1 7.84 -7.86 -5.44
CA MET A 1 6.73 -7.74 -4.45
C MET A 1 7.00 -8.66 -3.28
N LEU A 2 6.81 -8.16 -2.06
CA LEU A 2 7.11 -8.89 -0.83
C LEU A 2 5.88 -9.00 0.06
N HIS A 3 5.65 -10.18 0.59
CA HIS A 3 4.70 -10.41 1.67
C HIS A 3 5.48 -10.46 2.99
N VAL A 4 5.21 -9.51 3.89
CA VAL A 4 5.90 -9.40 5.17
C VAL A 4 4.89 -9.31 6.30
N ARG A 5 5.08 -10.15 7.33
CA ARG A 5 4.25 -10.13 8.53
C ARG A 5 5.16 -10.18 9.76
N ASN A 6 5.13 -9.12 10.57
CA ASN A 6 5.90 -8.98 11.81
C ASN A 6 7.43 -9.17 11.64
N ALA A 7 7.97 -8.87 10.44
CA ALA A 7 9.39 -9.06 10.13
C ALA A 7 9.93 -7.95 9.23
N TYR A 8 9.37 -6.74 9.31
CA TYR A 8 9.73 -5.65 8.41
C TYR A 8 11.18 -5.23 8.53
N LYS A 9 11.69 -5.13 9.75
CA LYS A 9 13.09 -4.74 9.99
C LYS A 9 14.04 -5.78 9.43
N GLU A 10 13.78 -7.05 9.70
CA GLU A 10 14.63 -8.17 9.25
C GLU A 10 14.66 -8.25 7.72
N VAL A 11 13.49 -8.14 7.08
CA VAL A 11 13.38 -8.13 5.62
C VAL A 11 14.12 -6.92 5.05
N PHE A 12 13.88 -5.73 5.60
CA PHE A 12 14.58 -4.52 5.16
C PHE A 12 16.09 -4.66 5.27
N ASP A 13 16.60 -5.16 6.39
CA ASP A 13 18.03 -5.34 6.62
C ASP A 13 18.67 -6.29 5.59
N ILE A 14 17.92 -7.27 5.11
CA ILE A 14 18.39 -8.17 4.05
C ILE A 14 18.35 -7.47 2.68
N ILE A 15 17.20 -6.93 2.29
CA ILE A 15 17.01 -6.42 0.93
C ILE A 15 17.78 -5.13 0.64
N LYS A 16 18.11 -4.34 1.66
CA LYS A 16 18.89 -3.10 1.49
C LYS A 16 20.28 -3.32 0.92
N GLU A 17 20.82 -4.55 1.09
CA GLU A 17 22.12 -4.93 0.55
C GLU A 17 22.08 -5.19 -0.97
N PHE A 18 20.87 -5.25 -1.56
CA PHE A 18 20.69 -5.52 -2.98
C PHE A 18 20.24 -4.25 -3.70
N ASN A 19 20.76 -4.06 -4.90
CA ASN A 19 20.35 -2.95 -5.76
C ASN A 19 19.10 -3.32 -6.55
N LEU A 20 17.95 -3.37 -5.86
CA LEU A 20 16.67 -3.72 -6.46
C LEU A 20 16.07 -2.52 -7.18
N VAL A 21 15.48 -2.76 -8.35
CA VAL A 21 14.87 -1.70 -9.16
C VAL A 21 13.64 -1.12 -8.47
N SER A 22 12.81 -1.97 -7.90
CA SER A 22 11.60 -1.58 -7.19
C SER A 22 11.22 -2.66 -6.18
N VAL A 23 10.71 -2.23 -5.03
CA VAL A 23 10.22 -3.14 -3.99
C VAL A 23 8.82 -2.69 -3.57
N ILE A 24 7.89 -3.63 -3.55
CA ILE A 24 6.51 -3.40 -3.10
C ILE A 24 6.27 -4.27 -1.87
N PHE A 25 5.97 -3.62 -0.74
CA PHE A 25 5.49 -4.28 0.46
C PHE A 25 3.98 -4.41 0.34
N HIS A 26 3.55 -5.58 -0.13
CA HIS A 26 2.15 -5.86 -0.43
C HIS A 26 1.38 -6.15 0.86
N CYS A 27 0.11 -5.77 0.88
CA CYS A 27 -0.79 -6.01 2.01
C CYS A 27 -0.17 -5.55 3.34
N PHE A 28 0.35 -4.31 3.35
CA PHE A 28 1.07 -3.76 4.50
C PHE A 28 0.22 -3.83 5.77
N SER A 29 0.80 -4.38 6.83
CA SER A 29 0.13 -4.58 8.11
C SER A 29 0.90 -3.99 9.30
N GLY A 30 1.94 -3.22 9.04
CA GLY A 30 2.74 -2.56 10.07
C GLY A 30 2.17 -1.23 10.53
N GLY A 31 2.90 -0.60 11.44
CA GLY A 31 2.61 0.73 11.95
C GLY A 31 3.57 1.79 11.39
N PRO A 32 3.56 3.00 12.00
CA PRO A 32 4.41 4.10 11.53
C PRO A 32 5.90 3.78 11.52
N GLN A 33 6.40 3.04 12.52
CA GLN A 33 7.83 2.72 12.62
C GLN A 33 8.29 1.85 11.46
N GLU A 34 7.50 0.82 11.11
CA GLU A 34 7.79 -0.06 9.97
C GLU A 34 7.71 0.71 8.65
N ALA A 35 6.73 1.61 8.52
CA ALA A 35 6.61 2.45 7.33
C ALA A 35 7.82 3.37 7.18
N GLU A 36 8.29 3.99 8.25
CA GLU A 36 9.50 4.84 8.23
C GLU A 36 10.74 4.08 7.77
N ILE A 37 10.91 2.83 8.20
CA ILE A 37 12.01 1.98 7.77
C ILE A 37 11.95 1.77 6.26
N ILE A 38 10.79 1.41 5.73
CA ILE A 38 10.58 1.17 4.29
C ILE A 38 10.85 2.44 3.48
N LEU A 39 10.39 3.59 3.96
CA LEU A 39 10.50 4.88 3.26
C LEU A 39 11.93 5.43 3.20
N GLN A 40 12.91 4.79 3.82
CA GLN A 40 14.31 5.16 3.66
C GLN A 40 14.85 4.94 2.24
N ARG A 41 14.13 4.16 1.42
CA ARG A 41 14.49 3.89 0.01
C ARG A 41 13.46 4.50 -0.94
N GLU A 42 13.91 5.27 -1.92
CA GLU A 42 13.04 5.95 -2.89
C GLU A 42 12.24 4.99 -3.77
N ASN A 43 12.81 3.83 -4.08
CA ASN A 43 12.20 2.83 -4.97
C ASN A 43 11.38 1.78 -4.22
N TYR A 44 11.06 2.02 -2.94
CA TYR A 44 10.20 1.15 -2.14
C TYR A 44 8.80 1.75 -2.02
N TYR A 45 7.79 0.89 -2.14
CA TYR A 45 6.38 1.25 -2.14
C TYR A 45 5.63 0.45 -1.07
N ILE A 46 4.57 1.05 -0.54
CA ILE A 46 3.70 0.42 0.46
C ILE A 46 2.31 0.28 -0.14
N SER A 47 1.80 -0.95 -0.18
CA SER A 47 0.48 -1.26 -0.73
C SER A 47 -0.50 -1.58 0.40
N PHE A 48 -1.63 -0.89 0.39
CA PHE A 48 -2.71 -1.08 1.36
C PHE A 48 -3.85 -1.90 0.76
N SER A 49 -4.42 -2.78 1.57
CA SER A 49 -5.53 -3.65 1.21
C SER A 49 -6.80 -3.31 2.01
N GLY A 50 -7.80 -4.15 1.95
CA GLY A 50 -9.06 -3.99 2.69
C GLY A 50 -8.88 -3.84 4.19
N THR A 51 -7.76 -4.28 4.75
CA THR A 51 -7.45 -4.13 6.18
C THR A 51 -7.39 -2.68 6.64
N ILE A 52 -7.13 -1.73 5.72
CA ILE A 52 -7.13 -0.28 6.05
C ILE A 52 -8.53 0.20 6.46
N THR A 53 -9.57 -0.52 6.09
CA THR A 53 -10.96 -0.21 6.48
C THR A 53 -11.33 -0.76 7.85
N TYR A 54 -10.46 -1.58 8.46
CA TYR A 54 -10.68 -2.16 9.77
C TYR A 54 -10.28 -1.16 10.87
N LYS A 55 -10.67 -1.45 12.12
CA LYS A 55 -10.26 -0.66 13.28
C LYS A 55 -8.84 -1.00 13.69
N ASN A 56 -7.87 -0.44 12.98
CA ASN A 56 -6.45 -0.64 13.24
C ASN A 56 -5.73 0.73 13.24
N ASP A 57 -5.61 1.31 14.43
CA ASP A 57 -5.04 2.65 14.59
C ASP A 57 -3.58 2.74 14.11
N ALA A 58 -2.78 1.71 14.32
CA ALA A 58 -1.38 1.70 13.89
C ALA A 58 -1.27 1.76 12.37
N LEU A 59 -2.09 0.97 11.67
CA LEU A 59 -2.12 0.95 10.21
C LEU A 59 -2.61 2.30 9.64
N ILE A 60 -3.63 2.89 10.25
CA ILE A 60 -4.15 4.20 9.86
C ILE A 60 -3.08 5.29 10.04
N ARG A 61 -2.35 5.27 11.16
CA ARG A 61 -1.24 6.20 11.40
C ARG A 61 -0.12 6.02 10.37
N ALA A 62 0.18 4.77 10.00
CA ALA A 62 1.14 4.50 8.94
C ALA A 62 0.68 5.10 7.60
N ALA A 63 -0.59 4.92 7.24
CA ALA A 63 -1.14 5.48 6.02
C ALA A 63 -1.07 7.02 6.00
N LYS A 64 -1.27 7.67 7.15
CA LYS A 64 -1.09 9.13 7.28
C LYS A 64 0.34 9.57 6.99
N LEU A 65 1.30 8.78 7.43
CA LEU A 65 2.73 9.08 7.30
C LEU A 65 3.25 8.87 5.88
N VAL A 66 2.77 7.84 5.16
CA VAL A 66 3.29 7.47 3.85
C VAL A 66 2.96 8.55 2.82
N PRO A 67 3.96 9.10 2.10
CA PRO A 67 3.70 10.06 1.04
C PRO A 67 2.79 9.47 -0.04
N PRO A 68 1.87 10.25 -0.63
CA PRO A 68 0.97 9.75 -1.66
C PRO A 68 1.67 9.04 -2.82
N GLU A 69 2.83 9.54 -3.24
CA GLU A 69 3.63 8.98 -4.33
C GLU A 69 4.28 7.61 -4.03
N LYS A 70 4.15 7.13 -2.80
CA LYS A 70 4.64 5.81 -2.37
C LYS A 70 3.52 4.81 -2.10
N ILE A 71 2.28 5.22 -2.25
CA ILE A 71 1.10 4.41 -1.93
C ILE A 71 0.66 3.61 -3.16
N LEU A 72 0.44 2.31 -2.96
CA LEU A 72 -0.30 1.45 -3.86
C LEU A 72 -1.55 0.95 -3.14
N ILE A 73 -2.53 0.50 -3.91
CA ILE A 73 -3.76 -0.09 -3.39
C ILE A 73 -4.01 -1.45 -4.02
N GLU A 74 -4.62 -2.35 -3.25
CA GLU A 74 -4.88 -3.72 -3.67
C GLU A 74 -6.09 -4.30 -2.94
N THR A 75 -6.51 -5.49 -3.31
CA THR A 75 -7.62 -6.19 -2.64
C THR A 75 -7.18 -7.42 -1.87
N ASP A 76 -6.19 -8.15 -2.36
CA ASP A 76 -5.84 -9.50 -1.90
C ASP A 76 -7.03 -10.49 -1.98
N ALA A 77 -7.94 -10.24 -2.95
CA ALA A 77 -9.11 -11.08 -3.14
C ALA A 77 -8.71 -12.56 -3.33
N PRO A 78 -9.47 -13.51 -2.80
CA PRO A 78 -10.79 -13.38 -2.17
C PRO A 78 -10.77 -13.09 -0.66
N TYR A 79 -9.62 -12.76 -0.10
CA TYR A 79 -9.40 -12.48 1.32
C TYR A 79 -9.53 -10.98 1.62
N LEU A 80 -9.56 -10.64 2.90
CA LEU A 80 -9.47 -9.26 3.41
C LEU A 80 -10.57 -8.33 2.89
N THR A 81 -11.82 -8.84 2.89
CA THR A 81 -12.99 -8.05 2.48
C THR A 81 -13.08 -6.73 3.26
N PRO A 82 -13.21 -5.57 2.57
CA PRO A 82 -13.39 -4.29 3.25
C PRO A 82 -14.61 -4.28 4.18
N SER A 83 -14.54 -3.50 5.26
CA SER A 83 -15.58 -3.45 6.30
C SER A 83 -16.98 -3.13 5.79
N LEU A 84 -17.10 -2.40 4.68
CA LEU A 84 -18.38 -2.01 4.09
C LEU A 84 -19.05 -3.13 3.30
N GLU A 85 -18.33 -4.20 3.02
CA GLU A 85 -18.82 -5.34 2.24
C GLU A 85 -18.93 -6.58 3.12
N LYS A 86 -19.68 -7.57 2.63
CA LYS A 86 -19.86 -8.86 3.30
C LYS A 86 -19.48 -10.01 2.37
N GLY A 87 -19.05 -11.10 2.97
CA GLY A 87 -18.70 -12.30 2.25
C GLY A 87 -17.34 -12.23 1.58
N ARG A 88 -17.25 -12.81 0.39
CA ARG A 88 -15.99 -12.94 -0.33
C ARG A 88 -15.53 -11.60 -0.93
N ASN A 89 -14.25 -11.28 -0.77
CA ASN A 89 -13.66 -10.11 -1.40
C ASN A 89 -13.55 -10.30 -2.92
N GLU A 90 -13.61 -9.19 -3.66
CA GLU A 90 -13.45 -9.18 -5.12
C GLU A 90 -12.65 -7.94 -5.58
N PRO A 91 -12.02 -7.99 -6.76
CA PRO A 91 -11.17 -6.89 -7.24
C PRO A 91 -11.88 -5.53 -7.30
N ALA A 92 -13.17 -5.50 -7.60
CA ALA A 92 -13.96 -4.26 -7.66
C ALA A 92 -13.99 -3.51 -6.32
N TYR A 93 -13.72 -4.20 -5.20
CA TYR A 93 -13.73 -3.59 -3.86
C TYR A 93 -12.49 -2.76 -3.56
N VAL A 94 -11.51 -2.70 -4.46
CA VAL A 94 -10.36 -1.79 -4.33
C VAL A 94 -10.82 -0.33 -4.17
N ARG A 95 -11.98 0.01 -4.68
CA ARG A 95 -12.58 1.34 -4.51
C ARG A 95 -12.77 1.74 -3.04
N HIS A 96 -13.05 0.78 -2.16
CA HIS A 96 -13.20 1.04 -0.71
C HIS A 96 -11.85 1.33 -0.06
N VAL A 97 -10.79 0.67 -0.51
CA VAL A 97 -9.43 0.95 -0.07
C VAL A 97 -9.04 2.37 -0.46
N LEU A 98 -9.25 2.72 -1.73
CA LEU A 98 -8.97 4.06 -2.26
C LEU A 98 -9.74 5.13 -1.49
N LYS A 99 -11.04 4.93 -1.26
CA LYS A 99 -11.89 5.88 -0.51
C LYS A 99 -11.38 6.08 0.91
N LYS A 100 -11.03 5.01 1.60
CA LYS A 100 -10.50 5.09 2.96
C LYS A 100 -9.20 5.88 3.02
N ILE A 101 -8.27 5.63 2.11
CA ILE A 101 -7.00 6.36 2.06
C ILE A 101 -7.23 7.82 1.66
N SER A 102 -8.14 8.10 0.73
CA SER A 102 -8.57 9.45 0.37
C SER A 102 -9.01 10.23 1.62
N ASP A 103 -9.85 9.63 2.46
CA ASP A 103 -10.33 10.24 3.69
C ASP A 103 -9.18 10.45 4.71
N ILE A 104 -8.31 9.46 4.89
CA ILE A 104 -7.16 9.53 5.80
C ILE A 104 -6.19 10.64 5.39
N LYS A 105 -5.86 10.72 4.10
CA LYS A 105 -4.88 11.66 3.55
C LYS A 105 -5.48 13.03 3.26
N LYS A 106 -6.80 13.16 3.29
CA LYS A 106 -7.53 14.38 2.89
C LYS A 106 -7.18 14.81 1.47
N ILE A 107 -7.11 13.83 0.57
CA ILE A 107 -6.86 14.02 -0.86
C ILE A 107 -8.14 13.63 -1.60
N ASP A 108 -8.52 14.40 -2.61
CA ASP A 108 -9.67 14.09 -3.45
C ASP A 108 -9.57 12.68 -4.03
N TYR A 109 -10.70 11.96 -4.06
CA TYR A 109 -10.77 10.57 -4.50
C TYR A 109 -10.20 10.37 -5.91
N GLU A 110 -10.62 11.23 -6.87
CA GLU A 110 -10.16 11.13 -8.26
C GLU A 110 -8.68 11.48 -8.39
N GLU A 111 -8.21 12.44 -7.63
CA GLU A 111 -6.79 12.80 -7.59
C GLU A 111 -5.95 11.66 -7.03
N LEU A 112 -6.38 11.05 -5.92
CA LEU A 112 -5.66 9.90 -5.35
C LEU A 112 -5.70 8.68 -6.28
N ALA A 113 -6.82 8.47 -6.98
CA ALA A 113 -6.92 7.41 -8.00
C ALA A 113 -5.84 7.57 -9.07
N LYS A 114 -5.65 8.80 -9.56
CA LYS A 114 -4.61 9.11 -10.53
C LYS A 114 -3.21 8.88 -9.98
N ILE A 115 -2.94 9.37 -8.76
CA ILE A 115 -1.64 9.21 -8.12
C ILE A 115 -1.28 7.72 -7.94
N THR A 116 -2.20 6.93 -7.41
CA THR A 116 -1.95 5.49 -7.17
C THR A 116 -1.81 4.70 -8.48
N TYR A 117 -2.53 5.10 -9.52
CA TYR A 117 -2.36 4.54 -10.87
C TYR A 117 -0.95 4.82 -11.39
N GLU A 118 -0.49 6.06 -11.34
CA GLU A 118 0.86 6.45 -11.78
C GLU A 118 1.93 5.74 -10.95
N ASN A 119 1.73 5.62 -9.63
CA ASN A 119 2.64 4.88 -8.76
C ASN A 119 2.75 3.41 -9.18
N THR A 120 1.63 2.79 -9.54
CA THR A 120 1.61 1.40 -10.00
C THR A 120 2.44 1.23 -11.27
N LEU A 121 2.28 2.13 -12.23
CA LEU A 121 3.09 2.11 -13.45
C LEU A 121 4.58 2.20 -13.14
N LYS A 122 4.97 3.11 -12.25
CA LYS A 122 6.38 3.28 -11.84
C LYS A 122 6.90 2.04 -11.11
N ALA A 123 6.13 1.54 -10.14
CA ALA A 123 6.54 0.40 -9.33
C ALA A 123 6.77 -0.87 -10.14
N PHE A 124 5.98 -1.08 -11.18
CA PHE A 124 6.09 -2.24 -12.08
C PHE A 124 6.89 -1.96 -13.35
N GLY A 125 7.38 -0.75 -13.53
CA GLY A 125 8.14 -0.38 -14.74
C GLY A 125 7.32 -0.45 -16.02
N ILE A 126 6.03 -0.10 -15.96
CA ILE A 126 5.12 -0.15 -17.10
C ILE A 126 5.02 1.24 -17.73
N SER A 127 5.15 1.29 -19.06
CA SER A 127 4.93 2.51 -19.84
C SER A 127 3.54 2.47 -20.47
N GLU A 128 2.79 3.60 -20.40
CA GLU A 128 1.47 3.72 -21.02
C GLU A 128 1.51 3.63 -22.55
N ASN A 129 2.66 3.91 -23.14
CA ASN A 129 2.87 3.92 -24.60
C ASN A 129 3.42 2.59 -25.15
N SER A 130 3.44 1.57 -24.31
CA SER A 130 3.94 0.25 -24.71
C SER A 130 2.85 -0.69 -25.19
#